data_6f612fb55e23c139e5c284da1073376d
#
_entry.id   6f612fb55e23c139e5c284da1073376d
#
_cell.length_a   1.000
_cell.length_b   1.000
_cell.length_c   1.000
_cell.angle_alpha   90.00
_cell.angle_beta   90.00
_cell.angle_gamma   90.00
#
_symmetry.space_group_name_H-M   'P 1'
#
loop_
_entity.id
_entity.type
_entity.pdbx_description
1 polymer ?
#
loop_
_entity_poly.entity_id
_entity_poly.type
_entity_poly.pdbx_seq_one_letter_code
_entity_poly.pdbx_strand_id
1 'polypeptide(L)'
;VLNNQDMEFGYRTSVIKKRPFIVVQVEMELQPGNQEEIAAKMTELNRRRRDKQPLEYPSAGSTFKRPEGHFAGALIEQCGLKGVSVGGAQVSEKHAGFIINRGGATASDILSLIKHDQARVKAQTGVTLETEIRLIG
;
A
#
# COMPACT_ATOMS: atom_id res chain seq x y z
N VAL A 1 -0.69 22.14 19.31
CA VAL A 1 0.33 21.07 19.44
C VAL A 1 -0.32 19.91 20.14
N LEU A 2 -0.10 18.71 19.65
CA LEU A 2 -0.55 17.45 20.26
C LEU A 2 0.68 16.66 20.68
N ASN A 3 0.66 16.12 21.89
CA ASN A 3 1.69 15.21 22.37
C ASN A 3 1.40 13.77 21.94
N ASN A 4 2.36 12.87 22.16
CA ASN A 4 2.21 11.46 21.79
C ASN A 4 0.93 10.82 22.37
N GLN A 5 0.61 11.11 23.66
CA GLN A 5 -0.60 10.58 24.30
C GLN A 5 -1.89 11.10 23.67
N ASP A 6 -1.90 12.39 23.23
CA ASP A 6 -3.05 13.02 22.59
C ASP A 6 -3.30 12.49 21.16
N MET A 7 -2.29 11.84 20.57
CA MET A 7 -2.35 11.32 19.20
C MET A 7 -3.23 10.08 19.08
N GLU A 8 -3.57 9.40 20.18
CA GLU A 8 -4.41 8.19 20.18
C GLU A 8 -3.94 7.15 19.13
N PHE A 9 -2.63 6.90 19.08
CA PHE A 9 -2.09 5.96 18.09
C PHE A 9 -2.64 4.55 18.28
N GLY A 10 -3.07 3.95 17.18
CA GLY A 10 -3.49 2.55 17.09
C GLY A 10 -3.08 1.96 15.75
N TYR A 11 -3.45 0.69 15.50
CA TYR A 11 -3.11 0.06 14.23
C TYR A 11 -3.72 0.84 13.06
N ARG A 12 -2.86 1.48 12.26
CA ARG A 12 -3.20 2.32 11.10
C ARG A 12 -4.20 3.44 11.40
N THR A 13 -4.25 3.94 12.63
CA THR A 13 -5.12 5.05 13.04
C THR A 13 -4.45 5.99 14.03
N SER A 14 -4.97 7.21 14.09
CA SER A 14 -4.64 8.22 15.08
C SER A 14 -5.78 9.26 15.13
N VAL A 15 -5.68 10.22 16.06
CA VAL A 15 -6.62 11.34 16.15
C VAL A 15 -6.73 12.13 14.83
N ILE A 16 -5.67 12.16 14.02
CA ILE A 16 -5.65 12.87 12.72
C ILE A 16 -6.69 12.30 11.74
N LYS A 17 -7.02 11.01 11.84
CA LYS A 17 -8.06 10.40 11.01
C LYS A 17 -9.48 10.67 11.50
N LYS A 18 -9.62 11.05 12.77
CA LYS A 18 -10.92 11.27 13.44
C LYS A 18 -11.35 12.74 13.42
N ARG A 19 -10.42 13.67 13.23
CA ARG A 19 -10.64 15.11 13.29
C ARG A 19 -10.09 15.80 12.02
N PRO A 20 -10.64 16.94 11.61
CA PRO A 20 -10.21 17.69 10.42
C PRO A 20 -8.90 18.46 10.68
N PHE A 21 -7.82 17.74 10.98
CA PHE A 21 -6.51 18.33 11.18
C PHE A 21 -5.66 18.24 9.92
N ILE A 22 -4.85 19.27 9.72
CA ILE A 22 -3.74 19.28 8.75
C ILE A 22 -2.45 19.23 9.55
N VAL A 23 -1.64 18.19 9.29
CA VAL A 23 -0.32 18.06 9.92
C VAL A 23 0.65 19.02 9.25
N VAL A 24 1.17 19.98 10.01
CA VAL A 24 2.12 21.01 9.53
C VAL A 24 3.56 20.62 9.86
N GLN A 25 3.76 20.00 11.02
CA GLN A 25 5.09 19.64 11.51
C GLN A 25 4.99 18.39 12.40
N VAL A 26 6.04 17.58 12.37
CA VAL A 26 6.23 16.44 13.29
C VAL A 26 7.58 16.58 13.95
N GLU A 27 7.63 16.48 15.27
CA GLU A 27 8.85 16.40 16.06
C GLU A 27 9.00 14.98 16.60
N MET A 28 10.19 14.40 16.44
CA MET A 28 10.50 13.04 16.88
C MET A 28 11.77 13.04 17.72
N GLU A 29 11.72 12.38 18.86
CA GLU A 29 12.89 12.09 19.67
C GLU A 29 13.54 10.81 19.18
N LEU A 30 14.84 10.87 18.87
CA LEU A 30 15.62 9.72 18.37
C LEU A 30 16.76 9.42 19.33
N GLN A 31 17.16 8.16 19.38
CA GLN A 31 18.33 7.72 20.14
C GLN A 31 19.56 7.68 19.23
N PRO A 32 20.74 8.13 19.70
CA PRO A 32 21.99 7.95 18.99
C PRO A 32 22.28 6.46 18.75
N GLY A 33 22.83 6.15 17.56
CA GLY A 33 23.20 4.77 17.21
C GLY A 33 24.51 4.71 16.42
N ASN A 34 24.99 3.50 16.17
CA ASN A 34 26.18 3.29 15.35
C ASN A 34 25.87 3.64 13.89
N GLN A 35 26.61 4.60 13.34
CA GLN A 35 26.35 5.12 11.99
C GLN A 35 26.54 4.06 10.90
N GLU A 36 27.56 3.18 11.03
CA GLU A 36 27.83 2.14 10.04
C GLU A 36 26.73 1.08 10.03
N GLU A 37 26.27 0.65 11.20
CA GLU A 37 25.16 -0.31 11.34
C GLU A 37 23.85 0.27 10.80
N ILE A 38 23.56 1.55 11.08
CA ILE A 38 22.39 2.24 10.56
C ILE A 38 22.45 2.30 9.03
N ALA A 39 23.59 2.71 8.45
CA ALA A 39 23.78 2.79 7.00
C ALA A 39 23.63 1.41 6.33
N ALA A 40 24.22 0.38 6.91
CA ALA A 40 24.10 -1.00 6.43
C ALA A 40 22.64 -1.48 6.47
N LYS A 41 21.93 -1.20 7.56
CA LYS A 41 20.51 -1.55 7.70
C LYS A 41 19.62 -0.82 6.71
N MET A 42 19.84 0.47 6.49
CA MET A 42 19.12 1.25 5.49
C MET A 42 19.34 0.69 4.08
N THR A 43 20.59 0.37 3.74
CA THR A 43 20.97 -0.22 2.45
C THR A 43 20.27 -1.57 2.24
N GLU A 44 20.30 -2.43 3.24
CA GLU A 44 19.63 -3.74 3.21
C GLU A 44 18.12 -3.59 3.01
N LEU A 45 17.45 -2.74 3.79
CA LEU A 45 16.01 -2.53 3.69
C LEU A 45 15.61 -1.93 2.32
N ASN A 46 16.38 -0.99 1.81
CA ASN A 46 16.16 -0.41 0.48
C ASN A 46 16.34 -1.44 -0.63
N ARG A 47 17.33 -2.34 -0.51
CA ARG A 47 17.52 -3.45 -1.45
C ARG A 47 16.30 -4.37 -1.42
N ARG A 48 15.88 -4.85 -0.23
CA ARG A 48 14.70 -5.72 -0.07
C ARG A 48 13.44 -5.07 -0.65
N ARG A 49 13.29 -3.76 -0.50
CA ARG A 49 12.16 -3.02 -1.06
C ARG A 49 12.20 -3.01 -2.59
N ARG A 50 13.35 -2.71 -3.19
CA ARG A 50 13.53 -2.75 -4.65
C ARG A 50 13.31 -4.15 -5.22
N ASP A 51 13.78 -5.18 -4.52
CA ASP A 51 13.64 -6.57 -4.98
C ASP A 51 12.17 -7.04 -4.98
N LYS A 52 11.35 -6.53 -4.05
CA LYS A 52 9.97 -7.01 -3.82
C LYS A 52 8.88 -6.09 -4.36
N GLN A 53 9.14 -4.81 -4.54
CA GLN A 53 8.12 -3.84 -4.95
C GLN A 53 8.38 -3.33 -6.37
N PRO A 54 7.33 -3.02 -7.15
CA PRO A 54 7.45 -2.54 -8.54
C PRO A 54 7.81 -1.05 -8.59
N LEU A 55 8.96 -0.67 -8.02
CA LEU A 55 9.37 0.74 -7.89
C LEU A 55 9.71 1.40 -9.23
N GLU A 56 9.85 0.60 -10.28
CA GLU A 56 10.09 1.04 -11.66
C GLU A 56 8.85 1.64 -12.33
N TYR A 57 7.66 1.43 -11.74
CA TYR A 57 6.39 1.95 -12.27
C TYR A 57 5.68 2.86 -11.25
N PRO A 58 5.00 3.92 -11.71
CA PRO A 58 4.14 4.71 -10.83
C PRO A 58 3.03 3.85 -10.22
N SER A 59 2.81 4.00 -8.92
CA SER A 59 1.73 3.35 -8.18
C SER A 59 1.40 4.13 -6.90
N ALA A 60 0.24 3.90 -6.34
CA ALA A 60 -0.17 4.45 -5.05
C ALA A 60 0.28 3.59 -3.85
N GLY A 61 1.22 2.65 -4.07
CA GLY A 61 1.66 1.69 -3.06
C GLY A 61 0.76 0.46 -3.01
N SER A 62 0.65 -0.18 -1.84
CA SER A 62 -0.28 -1.30 -1.65
C SER A 62 -1.72 -0.84 -1.86
N THR A 63 -2.42 -1.48 -2.79
CA THR A 63 -3.78 -1.09 -3.17
C THR A 63 -4.81 -1.46 -2.11
N PHE A 64 -4.61 -2.59 -1.43
CA PHE A 64 -5.56 -3.12 -0.46
C PHE A 64 -4.95 -3.25 0.93
N LYS A 65 -5.79 -3.05 1.95
CA LYS A 65 -5.46 -3.37 3.34
C LYS A 65 -5.20 -4.86 3.48
N ARG A 66 -4.46 -5.22 4.52
CA ARG A 66 -4.28 -6.62 4.89
C ARG A 66 -5.58 -7.17 5.48
N PRO A 67 -6.24 -8.16 4.85
CA PRO A 67 -7.39 -8.82 5.44
C PRO A 67 -7.00 -9.62 6.68
N GLU A 68 -7.94 -9.81 7.59
CA GLU A 68 -7.73 -10.62 8.78
C GLU A 68 -7.32 -12.06 8.41
N GLY A 69 -6.25 -12.56 9.00
CA GLY A 69 -5.72 -13.89 8.73
C GLY A 69 -5.05 -14.10 7.35
N HIS A 70 -5.05 -13.09 6.47
CA HIS A 70 -4.57 -13.23 5.09
C HIS A 70 -3.61 -12.11 4.67
N PHE A 71 -3.00 -12.28 3.50
CA PHE A 71 -2.25 -11.24 2.80
C PHE A 71 -2.95 -10.93 1.47
N ALA A 72 -3.35 -9.68 1.25
CA ALA A 72 -4.06 -9.29 0.04
C ALA A 72 -3.31 -9.69 -1.25
N GLY A 73 -2.00 -9.43 -1.33
CA GLY A 73 -1.18 -9.82 -2.48
C GLY A 73 -1.17 -11.32 -2.74
N ALA A 74 -1.14 -12.16 -1.69
CA ALA A 74 -1.19 -13.61 -1.84
C ALA A 74 -2.54 -14.10 -2.37
N LEU A 75 -3.65 -13.52 -1.89
CA LEU A 75 -4.98 -13.85 -2.41
C LEU A 75 -5.15 -13.46 -3.88
N ILE A 76 -4.66 -12.27 -4.27
CA ILE A 76 -4.70 -11.79 -5.66
C ILE A 76 -3.85 -12.70 -6.56
N GLU A 77 -2.67 -13.09 -6.12
CA GLU A 77 -1.80 -14.03 -6.84
C GLU A 77 -2.43 -15.44 -6.95
N GLN A 78 -3.01 -15.95 -5.88
CA GLN A 78 -3.73 -17.23 -5.87
C GLN A 78 -4.91 -17.23 -6.85
N CYS A 79 -5.57 -16.08 -7.03
CA CYS A 79 -6.65 -15.91 -8.01
C CYS A 79 -6.14 -15.75 -9.46
N GLY A 80 -4.84 -15.81 -9.72
CA GLY A 80 -4.25 -15.68 -11.06
C GLY A 80 -4.35 -14.28 -11.64
N LEU A 81 -4.39 -13.23 -10.79
CA LEU A 81 -4.65 -11.86 -11.23
C LEU A 81 -3.38 -11.04 -11.55
N LYS A 82 -2.18 -11.59 -11.33
CA LYS A 82 -0.93 -10.94 -11.75
C LYS A 82 -0.96 -10.66 -13.26
N GLY A 83 -0.54 -9.46 -13.66
CA GLY A 83 -0.50 -9.05 -15.06
C GLY A 83 -1.85 -8.66 -15.67
N VAL A 84 -2.97 -8.91 -14.98
CA VAL A 84 -4.30 -8.47 -15.46
C VAL A 84 -4.32 -6.95 -15.58
N SER A 85 -4.86 -6.45 -16.69
CA SER A 85 -4.82 -5.02 -17.03
C SER A 85 -6.19 -4.50 -17.43
N VAL A 86 -6.42 -3.21 -17.15
CA VAL A 86 -7.54 -2.42 -17.66
C VAL A 86 -6.96 -1.09 -18.13
N GLY A 87 -7.07 -0.79 -19.43
CA GLY A 87 -6.40 0.36 -20.01
C GLY A 87 -4.89 0.36 -19.70
N GLY A 88 -4.36 1.45 -19.16
CA GLY A 88 -2.96 1.55 -18.75
C GLY A 88 -2.65 1.01 -17.36
N ALA A 89 -3.66 0.60 -16.58
CA ALA A 89 -3.50 0.04 -15.23
C ALA A 89 -3.25 -1.47 -15.29
N GLN A 90 -2.35 -1.98 -14.46
CA GLN A 90 -2.02 -3.41 -14.38
C GLN A 90 -1.78 -3.87 -12.95
N VAL A 91 -2.25 -5.05 -12.58
CA VAL A 91 -1.79 -5.75 -11.38
C VAL A 91 -0.32 -6.14 -11.57
N SER A 92 0.54 -5.68 -10.69
CA SER A 92 1.99 -5.90 -10.82
C SER A 92 2.33 -7.39 -10.80
N GLU A 93 3.10 -7.84 -11.78
CA GLU A 93 3.65 -9.19 -11.81
C GLU A 93 4.68 -9.43 -10.71
N LYS A 94 5.38 -8.37 -10.28
CA LYS A 94 6.38 -8.44 -9.22
C LYS A 94 5.76 -8.56 -7.83
N HIS A 95 4.66 -7.84 -7.58
CA HIS A 95 3.94 -7.86 -6.31
C HIS A 95 2.45 -7.62 -6.52
N ALA A 96 1.65 -8.66 -6.44
CA ALA A 96 0.21 -8.61 -6.76
C ALA A 96 -0.63 -7.66 -5.88
N GLY A 97 -0.12 -7.20 -4.74
CA GLY A 97 -0.76 -6.18 -3.91
C GLY A 97 -0.68 -4.75 -4.47
N PHE A 98 0.01 -4.55 -5.61
CA PHE A 98 0.21 -3.25 -6.25
C PHE A 98 -0.50 -3.22 -7.60
N ILE A 99 -1.24 -2.14 -7.85
CA ILE A 99 -1.68 -1.74 -9.18
C ILE A 99 -0.73 -0.65 -9.67
N ILE A 100 -0.12 -0.90 -10.83
CA ILE A 100 0.88 -0.03 -11.45
C ILE A 100 0.30 0.67 -12.68
N ASN A 101 0.82 1.85 -12.98
CA ASN A 101 0.57 2.54 -14.24
C ASN A 101 1.66 2.15 -15.25
N ARG A 102 1.27 1.36 -16.27
CA ARG A 102 2.17 0.92 -17.37
C ARG A 102 2.37 2.00 -18.43
N GLY A 103 1.61 3.08 -18.34
CA GLY A 103 1.60 4.22 -19.25
C GLY A 103 0.17 4.62 -19.58
N GLY A 104 -0.17 5.89 -19.37
CA GLY A 104 -1.46 6.46 -19.72
C GLY A 104 -2.67 5.92 -18.94
N ALA A 105 -2.48 5.27 -17.79
CA ALA A 105 -3.61 4.82 -16.96
C ALA A 105 -4.41 6.01 -16.43
N THR A 106 -5.71 5.95 -16.62
CA THR A 106 -6.66 6.89 -16.00
C THR A 106 -7.05 6.43 -14.60
N ALA A 107 -7.61 7.34 -13.79
CA ALA A 107 -8.19 6.97 -12.51
C ALA A 107 -9.32 5.92 -12.67
N SER A 108 -10.10 6.03 -13.76
CA SER A 108 -11.16 5.07 -14.09
C SER A 108 -10.61 3.67 -14.37
N ASP A 109 -9.47 3.54 -15.04
CA ASP A 109 -8.82 2.25 -15.29
C ASP A 109 -8.40 1.59 -13.98
N ILE A 110 -7.76 2.37 -13.10
CA ILE A 110 -7.32 1.88 -11.78
C ILE A 110 -8.54 1.43 -10.95
N LEU A 111 -9.61 2.23 -10.90
CA LEU A 111 -10.82 1.88 -10.16
C LEU A 111 -11.53 0.65 -10.72
N SER A 112 -11.56 0.50 -12.04
CA SER A 112 -12.14 -0.66 -12.71
C SER A 112 -11.34 -1.93 -12.38
N LEU A 113 -10.02 -1.85 -12.38
CA LEU A 113 -9.15 -2.95 -12.02
C LEU A 113 -9.28 -3.33 -10.53
N ILE A 114 -9.38 -2.34 -9.63
CA ILE A 114 -9.67 -2.57 -8.21
C ILE A 114 -10.97 -3.36 -8.02
N LYS A 115 -12.06 -2.92 -8.66
CA LYS A 115 -13.36 -3.59 -8.59
C LYS A 115 -13.30 -5.01 -9.15
N HIS A 116 -12.58 -5.20 -10.25
CA HIS A 116 -12.35 -6.52 -10.84
C HIS A 116 -11.64 -7.45 -9.84
N ASP A 117 -10.54 -7.01 -9.23
CA ASP A 117 -9.78 -7.80 -8.27
C ASP A 117 -10.60 -8.14 -7.03
N GLN A 118 -11.36 -7.16 -6.50
CA GLN A 118 -12.27 -7.37 -5.37
C GLN A 118 -13.33 -8.43 -5.67
N ALA A 119 -13.95 -8.37 -6.85
CA ALA A 119 -14.99 -9.33 -7.26
C ALA A 119 -14.40 -10.74 -7.45
N ARG A 120 -13.24 -10.86 -8.09
CA ARG A 120 -12.59 -12.15 -8.35
C ARG A 120 -12.10 -12.82 -7.06
N VAL A 121 -11.43 -12.07 -6.20
CA VAL A 121 -10.96 -12.60 -4.90
C VAL A 121 -12.16 -13.01 -4.04
N LYS A 122 -13.20 -12.17 -3.96
CA LYS A 122 -14.41 -12.50 -3.20
C LYS A 122 -15.09 -13.77 -3.71
N ALA A 123 -15.21 -13.92 -5.03
CA ALA A 123 -15.86 -15.10 -5.63
C ALA A 123 -15.06 -16.39 -5.40
N GLN A 124 -13.72 -16.34 -5.42
CA GLN A 124 -12.89 -17.53 -5.31
C GLN A 124 -12.51 -17.90 -3.88
N THR A 125 -12.38 -16.93 -2.99
CA THR A 125 -11.85 -17.14 -1.63
C THR A 125 -12.84 -16.81 -0.52
N GLY A 126 -13.94 -16.13 -0.83
CA GLY A 126 -14.89 -15.60 0.15
C GLY A 126 -14.39 -14.33 0.87
N VAL A 127 -13.10 -13.96 0.73
CA VAL A 127 -12.51 -12.81 1.41
C VAL A 127 -12.83 -11.51 0.68
N THR A 128 -13.24 -10.49 1.43
CA THR A 128 -13.48 -9.13 0.88
C THR A 128 -12.20 -8.29 1.03
N LEU A 129 -11.71 -7.75 -0.08
CA LEU A 129 -10.58 -6.83 -0.08
C LEU A 129 -11.09 -5.39 0.14
N GLU A 130 -10.51 -4.70 1.14
CA GLU A 130 -10.73 -3.27 1.37
C GLU A 130 -9.56 -2.47 0.81
N THR A 131 -9.86 -1.34 0.15
CA THR A 131 -8.81 -0.46 -0.37
C THR A 131 -8.04 0.23 0.76
N GLU A 132 -6.71 0.29 0.63
CA GLU A 132 -5.83 1.13 1.45
C GLU A 132 -5.71 2.53 0.84
N ILE A 133 -5.70 2.62 -0.48
CA ILE A 133 -5.65 3.88 -1.21
C ILE A 133 -6.91 4.71 -0.96
N ARG A 134 -6.77 6.03 -1.01
CA ARG A 134 -7.87 6.98 -0.88
C ARG A 134 -8.18 7.62 -2.22
N LEU A 135 -9.45 7.73 -2.51
CA LEU A 135 -9.95 8.47 -3.67
C LEU A 135 -10.15 9.92 -3.25
N ILE A 136 -9.61 10.84 -4.03
CA ILE A 136 -9.72 12.29 -3.84
C ILE A 136 -10.29 12.89 -5.13
N GLY A 137 -11.36 13.65 -5.00
CA GLY A 137 -12.07 14.27 -6.12
C GLY A 137 -13.48 13.79 -6.31
#